data_5cc66bac92171ac86c312db918f617b0
#
_entry.id   5cc66bac92171ac86c312db918f617b0
#
_cell.length_a   1.000
_cell.length_b   1.000
_cell.length_c   1.000
_cell.angle_alpha   90.00
_cell.angle_beta   90.00
_cell.angle_gamma   90.00
#
_symmetry.space_group_name_H-M   'P 1'
#
loop_
_entity.id
_entity.type
_entity.pdbx_description
1 polymer ?
#
loop_
_entity_poly.entity_id
_entity_poly.type
_entity_poly.pdbx_seq_one_letter_code
_entity_poly.pdbx_strand_id
1 'polypeptide(L)'
;GHIRNNFLGWSVSEIQKANGHNVIMVNLVNDRGIHICKSMIAWEKFANGATPESTGTKGDHFVGDYYVRFDKEYKAQIKELMEQGKTEEEAKKEAPILLEAQEMLRKWEAGDEKVVSLWRTMNDWVLKGFDETYKMMGISFDKVYFESQTYKKGRDLVLKGLADGVLYRKDTGSVWADLTGDGLDHKLLLRDDGTSVYMTQDIGTAYDRFNEFNMDQEIYVVGNEQNYHFQVLSLVCKKLGFDWADKIKHLSYGMVELPEGKMKSREGTVVDADDLIEEMIHTARTTSEELGKLDGYTKEEAEDVYRKVALGALKYFILKVDPKKTMMFNPKESIDFNGNTGPFIQYTYTRIKSVLRKAEEAGVKIVPGDIHTALTEKEQNLVKLIAKLPAVVKEAGDNYSPALIGNYAYELAKEFNQFYHDYSILKEENEQVRNLRLLL
;
A
#
# COMPACT_ATOMS: atom_id res chain seq x y z
N GLY A 1 3.23 6.24 4.44
CA GLY A 1 1.80 5.84 4.44
C GLY A 1 1.48 4.89 3.31
N HIS A 2 1.68 5.28 2.05
CA HIS A 2 1.29 4.51 0.86
C HIS A 2 2.00 3.15 0.76
N ILE A 3 3.30 3.07 1.08
CA ILE A 3 4.03 1.79 1.10
C ILE A 3 3.41 0.82 2.12
N ARG A 4 3.05 1.30 3.33
CA ARG A 4 2.36 0.47 4.32
C ARG A 4 1.00 -0.03 3.81
N ASN A 5 0.24 0.83 3.15
CA ASN A 5 -1.02 0.47 2.50
C ASN A 5 -0.83 -0.69 1.52
N ASN A 6 0.11 -0.55 0.61
CA ASN A 6 0.38 -1.52 -0.43
C ASN A 6 0.84 -2.88 0.13
N PHE A 7 1.81 -2.88 1.04
CA PHE A 7 2.31 -4.11 1.63
C PHE A 7 1.27 -4.80 2.51
N LEU A 8 0.49 -4.04 3.27
CA LEU A 8 -0.57 -4.57 4.12
C LEU A 8 -1.68 -5.20 3.26
N GLY A 9 -2.16 -4.50 2.23
CA GLY A 9 -3.19 -5.01 1.33
C GLY A 9 -2.75 -6.28 0.61
N TRP A 10 -1.54 -6.30 0.06
CA TRP A 10 -0.98 -7.47 -0.59
C TRP A 10 -0.83 -8.65 0.38
N SER A 11 -0.24 -8.43 1.55
CA SER A 11 0.01 -9.49 2.54
C SER A 11 -1.28 -10.10 3.07
N VAL A 12 -2.28 -9.27 3.36
CA VAL A 12 -3.61 -9.75 3.79
C VAL A 12 -4.26 -10.57 2.68
N SER A 13 -4.14 -10.14 1.43
CA SER A 13 -4.67 -10.89 0.28
C SER A 13 -4.04 -12.29 0.18
N GLU A 14 -2.72 -12.40 0.31
CA GLU A 14 -2.01 -13.69 0.28
C GLU A 14 -2.38 -14.59 1.48
N ILE A 15 -2.56 -14.02 2.66
CA ILE A 15 -3.01 -14.75 3.85
C ILE A 15 -4.44 -15.26 3.67
N GLN A 16 -5.34 -14.47 3.08
CA GLN A 16 -6.71 -14.90 2.80
C GLN A 16 -6.74 -16.01 1.75
N LYS A 17 -5.94 -15.91 0.69
CA LYS A 17 -5.77 -16.99 -0.29
C LYS A 17 -5.27 -18.29 0.36
N ALA A 18 -4.29 -18.21 1.28
CA ALA A 18 -3.78 -19.34 2.03
C ALA A 18 -4.84 -19.98 2.95
N ASN A 19 -5.84 -19.21 3.38
CA ASN A 19 -7.02 -19.69 4.11
C ASN A 19 -8.15 -20.23 3.22
N GLY A 20 -7.93 -20.31 1.90
CA GLY A 20 -8.88 -20.88 0.95
C GLY A 20 -9.92 -19.90 0.39
N HIS A 21 -9.76 -18.60 0.63
CA HIS A 21 -10.63 -17.58 0.06
C HIS A 21 -10.23 -17.24 -1.39
N ASN A 22 -11.22 -16.98 -2.22
CA ASN A 22 -11.00 -16.36 -3.53
C ASN A 22 -10.86 -14.84 -3.35
N VAL A 23 -9.68 -14.30 -3.61
CA VAL A 23 -9.35 -12.89 -3.37
C VAL A 23 -9.15 -12.18 -4.69
N ILE A 24 -9.84 -11.06 -4.86
CA ILE A 24 -9.69 -10.15 -6.00
C ILE A 24 -9.06 -8.86 -5.48
N MET A 25 -7.84 -8.57 -5.91
CA MET A 25 -7.14 -7.34 -5.55
C MET A 25 -7.51 -6.23 -6.51
N VAL A 26 -8.07 -5.15 -5.97
CA VAL A 26 -8.48 -4.00 -6.76
C VAL A 26 -7.77 -2.72 -6.32
N ASN A 27 -7.58 -1.80 -7.27
CA ASN A 27 -7.06 -0.47 -7.02
C ASN A 27 -8.06 0.57 -7.53
N LEU A 28 -8.21 1.67 -6.81
CA LEU A 28 -8.97 2.85 -7.25
C LEU A 28 -8.01 4.00 -7.50
N VAL A 29 -7.93 4.41 -8.76
CA VAL A 29 -7.07 5.52 -9.18
C VAL A 29 -7.90 6.81 -9.21
N ASN A 30 -7.44 7.81 -8.49
CA ASN A 30 -7.99 9.15 -8.56
C ASN A 30 -7.37 9.90 -9.74
N ASP A 31 -7.97 9.77 -10.91
CA ASP A 31 -7.51 10.30 -12.18
C ASP A 31 -8.22 11.59 -12.62
N ARG A 32 -9.08 12.17 -11.75
CA ARG A 32 -9.86 13.38 -12.07
C ARG A 32 -9.85 14.41 -10.96
N GLY A 33 -10.33 15.61 -11.29
CA GLY A 33 -10.56 16.68 -10.33
C GLY A 33 -9.53 17.81 -10.41
N ILE A 34 -9.72 18.80 -9.55
CA ILE A 34 -8.95 20.06 -9.59
C ILE A 34 -7.43 19.83 -9.41
N HIS A 35 -7.03 18.82 -8.64
CA HIS A 35 -5.60 18.53 -8.40
C HIS A 35 -4.89 18.10 -9.67
N ILE A 36 -5.55 17.31 -10.52
CA ILE A 36 -5.00 16.90 -11.81
C ILE A 36 -4.90 18.12 -12.74
N CYS A 37 -5.93 18.94 -12.78
CA CYS A 37 -5.94 20.18 -13.58
C CYS A 37 -4.83 21.17 -13.16
N LYS A 38 -4.45 21.20 -11.89
CA LYS A 38 -3.31 21.99 -11.41
C LYS A 38 -2.00 21.57 -12.07
N SER A 39 -1.70 20.27 -12.13
CA SER A 39 -0.52 19.76 -12.82
C SER A 39 -0.58 20.03 -14.32
N MET A 40 -1.76 19.88 -14.92
CA MET A 40 -1.96 20.12 -16.36
C MET A 40 -1.71 21.58 -16.73
N ILE A 41 -2.26 22.54 -16.00
CA ILE A 41 -2.03 23.97 -16.21
C ILE A 41 -0.56 24.35 -16.03
N ALA A 42 0.10 23.84 -14.99
CA ALA A 42 1.51 24.09 -14.77
C ALA A 42 2.37 23.54 -15.91
N TRP A 43 2.05 22.35 -16.44
CA TRP A 43 2.74 21.78 -17.57
C TRP A 43 2.53 22.62 -18.85
N GLU A 44 1.30 23.04 -19.15
CA GLU A 44 1.02 23.91 -20.32
C GLU A 44 1.81 25.23 -20.26
N LYS A 45 1.94 25.81 -19.06
CA LYS A 45 2.60 27.12 -18.90
C LYS A 45 4.12 27.05 -18.84
N PHE A 46 4.69 25.99 -18.27
CA PHE A 46 6.09 26.01 -17.85
C PHE A 46 6.94 24.89 -18.46
N ALA A 47 6.34 23.88 -19.11
CA ALA A 47 7.09 22.74 -19.60
C ALA A 47 7.76 22.98 -20.97
N ASN A 48 7.30 23.97 -21.75
CA ASN A 48 7.78 24.18 -23.12
C ASN A 48 7.78 22.89 -23.97
N GLY A 49 6.76 22.03 -23.78
CA GLY A 49 6.63 20.77 -24.52
C GLY A 49 7.50 19.61 -23.99
N ALA A 50 8.14 19.76 -22.83
CA ALA A 50 8.90 18.66 -22.22
C ALA A 50 7.99 17.47 -21.87
N THR A 51 8.54 16.26 -21.98
CA THR A 51 7.88 15.00 -21.65
C THR A 51 8.77 14.17 -20.71
N PRO A 52 8.25 13.13 -20.06
CA PRO A 52 9.08 12.20 -19.29
C PRO A 52 10.26 11.64 -20.10
N GLU A 53 10.01 11.26 -21.35
CA GLU A 53 11.03 10.72 -22.23
C GLU A 53 12.11 11.77 -22.57
N SER A 54 11.72 13.03 -22.85
CA SER A 54 12.68 14.09 -23.20
C SER A 54 13.55 14.52 -22.02
N THR A 55 13.09 14.34 -20.80
CA THR A 55 13.79 14.71 -19.57
C THR A 55 14.48 13.55 -18.89
N GLY A 56 14.16 12.31 -19.26
CA GLY A 56 14.61 11.11 -18.56
C GLY A 56 14.01 10.97 -17.15
N THR A 57 12.90 11.66 -16.86
CA THR A 57 12.23 11.63 -15.56
C THR A 57 11.08 10.64 -15.61
N LYS A 58 10.94 9.81 -14.57
CA LYS A 58 9.81 8.88 -14.43
C LYS A 58 8.48 9.64 -14.45
N GLY A 59 7.46 9.08 -15.12
CA GLY A 59 6.24 9.81 -15.47
C GLY A 59 5.46 10.39 -14.28
N ASP A 60 5.32 9.64 -13.19
CA ASP A 60 4.65 10.11 -11.96
C ASP A 60 5.44 11.22 -11.25
N HIS A 61 6.76 11.11 -11.19
CA HIS A 61 7.64 12.17 -10.68
C HIS A 61 7.56 13.41 -11.56
N PHE A 62 7.62 13.24 -12.88
CA PHE A 62 7.51 14.32 -13.84
C PHE A 62 6.23 15.14 -13.66
N VAL A 63 5.08 14.48 -13.56
CA VAL A 63 3.79 15.15 -13.33
C VAL A 63 3.72 15.75 -11.93
N GLY A 64 4.29 15.07 -10.94
CA GLY A 64 4.40 15.56 -9.56
C GLY A 64 5.19 16.88 -9.46
N ASP A 65 6.26 17.03 -10.22
CA ASP A 65 7.05 18.27 -10.25
C ASP A 65 6.21 19.47 -10.74
N TYR A 66 5.31 19.27 -11.70
CA TYR A 66 4.38 20.31 -12.15
C TYR A 66 3.28 20.60 -11.11
N TYR A 67 2.89 19.65 -10.28
CA TYR A 67 2.03 19.94 -9.14
C TYR A 67 2.70 20.88 -8.13
N VAL A 68 3.97 20.61 -7.82
CA VAL A 68 4.79 21.47 -6.96
C VAL A 68 5.02 22.84 -7.61
N ARG A 69 5.25 22.86 -8.93
CA ARG A 69 5.39 24.13 -9.68
C ARG A 69 4.13 24.97 -9.64
N PHE A 70 2.95 24.33 -9.75
CA PHE A 70 1.68 25.03 -9.56
C PHE A 70 1.59 25.68 -8.19
N ASP A 71 1.91 24.94 -7.12
CA ASP A 71 1.80 25.47 -5.75
C ASP A 71 2.73 26.66 -5.51
N LYS A 72 3.93 26.64 -6.06
CA LYS A 72 4.87 27.78 -6.01
C LYS A 72 4.30 29.02 -6.71
N GLU A 73 3.79 28.85 -7.90
CA GLU A 73 3.17 29.96 -8.66
C GLU A 73 1.92 30.49 -7.97
N TYR A 74 1.06 29.59 -7.47
CA TYR A 74 -0.14 29.95 -6.73
C TYR A 74 0.18 30.80 -5.48
N LYS A 75 1.19 30.39 -4.70
CA LYS A 75 1.64 31.16 -3.52
C LYS A 75 2.21 32.53 -3.91
N ALA A 76 2.94 32.61 -5.01
CA ALA A 76 3.47 33.89 -5.52
C ALA A 76 2.33 34.85 -5.91
N GLN A 77 1.31 34.35 -6.62
CA GLN A 77 0.16 35.15 -7.03
C GLN A 77 -0.70 35.59 -5.84
N ILE A 78 -0.86 34.75 -4.82
CA ILE A 78 -1.54 35.13 -3.57
C ILE A 78 -0.81 36.31 -2.91
N LYS A 79 0.53 36.20 -2.80
CA LYS A 79 1.34 37.29 -2.20
C LYS A 79 1.19 38.59 -2.98
N GLU A 80 1.27 38.55 -4.30
CA GLU A 80 1.07 39.73 -5.16
C GLU A 80 -0.31 40.39 -4.99
N LEU A 81 -1.37 39.57 -4.94
CA LEU A 81 -2.74 40.05 -4.72
C LEU A 81 -2.92 40.69 -3.33
N MET A 82 -2.26 40.14 -2.30
CA MET A 82 -2.27 40.72 -0.96
C MET A 82 -1.50 42.06 -0.93
N GLU A 83 -0.40 42.19 -1.65
CA GLU A 83 0.34 43.44 -1.80
C GLU A 83 -0.51 44.54 -2.53
N GLN A 84 -1.46 44.11 -3.39
CA GLN A 84 -2.45 44.95 -4.04
C GLN A 84 -3.65 45.29 -3.16
N GLY A 85 -3.68 44.87 -1.88
CA GLY A 85 -4.67 45.21 -0.89
C GLY A 85 -5.81 44.19 -0.72
N LYS A 86 -5.74 43.01 -1.30
CA LYS A 86 -6.70 41.92 -1.07
C LYS A 86 -6.43 41.21 0.25
N THR A 87 -7.48 40.69 0.86
CA THR A 87 -7.35 39.78 2.00
C THR A 87 -6.77 38.43 1.53
N GLU A 88 -6.17 37.68 2.42
CA GLU A 88 -5.62 36.35 2.11
C GLU A 88 -6.68 35.39 1.53
N GLU A 89 -7.93 35.46 2.08
CA GLU A 89 -9.03 34.63 1.59
C GLU A 89 -9.48 35.01 0.17
N GLU A 90 -9.53 36.27 -0.14
CA GLU A 90 -9.83 36.77 -1.50
C GLU A 90 -8.71 36.42 -2.45
N ALA A 91 -7.45 36.64 -2.08
CA ALA A 91 -6.29 36.33 -2.88
C ALA A 91 -6.22 34.82 -3.21
N LYS A 92 -6.50 33.92 -2.25
CA LYS A 92 -6.58 32.49 -2.47
C LYS A 92 -7.65 32.07 -3.47
N LYS A 93 -8.77 32.75 -3.51
CA LYS A 93 -9.88 32.44 -4.44
C LYS A 93 -9.68 33.04 -5.82
N GLU A 94 -8.97 34.15 -5.93
CA GLU A 94 -8.84 34.97 -7.14
C GLU A 94 -7.48 34.80 -7.84
N ALA A 95 -6.57 33.98 -7.29
CA ALA A 95 -5.28 33.73 -7.94
C ALA A 95 -5.48 33.22 -9.36
N PRO A 96 -4.93 33.89 -10.40
CA PRO A 96 -5.19 33.58 -11.80
C PRO A 96 -4.96 32.12 -12.15
N ILE A 97 -3.86 31.53 -11.69
CA ILE A 97 -3.54 30.13 -12.01
C ILE A 97 -4.57 29.14 -11.42
N LEU A 98 -5.18 29.46 -10.27
CA LEU A 98 -6.27 28.64 -9.72
C LEU A 98 -7.54 28.74 -10.56
N LEU A 99 -7.89 29.95 -11.00
CA LEU A 99 -9.05 30.16 -11.87
C LEU A 99 -8.89 29.44 -13.22
N GLU A 100 -7.68 29.45 -13.78
CA GLU A 100 -7.37 28.67 -14.98
C GLU A 100 -7.51 27.16 -14.76
N ALA A 101 -7.06 26.63 -13.62
CA ALA A 101 -7.24 25.22 -13.28
C ALA A 101 -8.72 24.84 -13.10
N GLN A 102 -9.52 25.73 -12.51
CA GLN A 102 -10.97 25.55 -12.38
C GLN A 102 -11.68 25.57 -13.74
N GLU A 103 -11.27 26.48 -14.64
CA GLU A 103 -11.79 26.51 -16.01
C GLU A 103 -11.40 25.27 -16.81
N MET A 104 -10.19 24.77 -16.64
CA MET A 104 -9.74 23.51 -17.23
C MET A 104 -10.59 22.33 -16.74
N LEU A 105 -10.95 22.28 -15.46
CA LEU A 105 -11.83 21.24 -14.94
C LEU A 105 -13.22 21.32 -15.57
N ARG A 106 -13.80 22.52 -15.72
CA ARG A 106 -15.08 22.70 -16.42
C ARG A 106 -15.03 22.23 -17.87
N LYS A 107 -13.96 22.56 -18.58
CA LYS A 107 -13.73 22.09 -19.96
C LYS A 107 -13.59 20.57 -20.03
N TRP A 108 -12.86 19.97 -19.08
CA TRP A 108 -12.75 18.51 -18.99
C TRP A 108 -14.13 17.85 -18.79
N GLU A 109 -14.94 18.37 -17.86
CA GLU A 109 -16.31 17.90 -17.59
C GLU A 109 -17.24 18.07 -18.81
N ALA A 110 -17.03 19.11 -19.60
CA ALA A 110 -17.76 19.38 -20.85
C ALA A 110 -17.27 18.51 -22.04
N GLY A 111 -16.17 17.77 -21.87
CA GLY A 111 -15.61 16.90 -22.92
C GLY A 111 -14.78 17.65 -23.96
N ASP A 112 -14.18 18.80 -23.64
CA ASP A 112 -13.29 19.53 -24.54
C ASP A 112 -12.14 18.63 -25.01
N GLU A 113 -12.05 18.42 -26.32
CA GLU A 113 -11.13 17.44 -26.89
C GLU A 113 -9.66 17.71 -26.56
N LYS A 114 -9.25 18.99 -26.54
CA LYS A 114 -7.87 19.37 -26.25
C LYS A 114 -7.54 19.07 -24.78
N VAL A 115 -8.41 19.45 -23.86
CA VAL A 115 -8.23 19.23 -22.40
C VAL A 115 -8.26 17.75 -22.09
N VAL A 116 -9.21 17.00 -22.65
CA VAL A 116 -9.31 15.54 -22.45
C VAL A 116 -8.11 14.79 -23.03
N SER A 117 -7.57 15.24 -24.18
CA SER A 117 -6.36 14.65 -24.75
C SER A 117 -5.13 14.86 -23.86
N LEU A 118 -4.93 16.09 -23.37
CA LEU A 118 -3.83 16.39 -22.42
C LEU A 118 -3.99 15.57 -21.13
N TRP A 119 -5.19 15.52 -20.57
CA TRP A 119 -5.51 14.73 -19.40
C TRP A 119 -5.15 13.25 -19.58
N ARG A 120 -5.50 12.63 -20.70
CA ARG A 120 -5.14 11.23 -21.00
C ARG A 120 -3.63 11.06 -21.06
N THR A 121 -2.94 11.94 -21.78
CA THR A 121 -1.49 11.87 -21.94
C THR A 121 -0.78 11.93 -20.57
N MET A 122 -1.15 12.88 -19.71
CA MET A 122 -0.49 13.04 -18.41
C MET A 122 -0.86 11.91 -17.44
N ASN A 123 -2.10 11.41 -17.47
CA ASN A 123 -2.47 10.23 -16.69
C ASN A 123 -1.72 8.98 -17.15
N ASP A 124 -1.53 8.78 -18.46
CA ASP A 124 -0.75 7.65 -18.97
C ASP A 124 0.71 7.70 -18.50
N TRP A 125 1.32 8.88 -18.40
CA TRP A 125 2.65 9.03 -17.80
C TRP A 125 2.67 8.62 -16.33
N VAL A 126 1.70 9.07 -15.54
CA VAL A 126 1.59 8.74 -14.12
C VAL A 126 1.36 7.25 -13.92
N LEU A 127 0.45 6.65 -14.67
CA LEU A 127 0.11 5.23 -14.56
C LEU A 127 1.28 4.31 -14.92
N LYS A 128 2.06 4.66 -15.93
CA LYS A 128 3.31 3.94 -16.25
C LYS A 128 4.30 4.01 -15.08
N GLY A 129 4.47 5.19 -14.47
CA GLY A 129 5.32 5.34 -13.30
C GLY A 129 4.84 4.53 -12.10
N PHE A 130 3.53 4.52 -11.82
CA PHE A 130 2.95 3.68 -10.77
C PHE A 130 3.17 2.18 -11.02
N ASP A 131 3.01 1.73 -12.26
CA ASP A 131 3.23 0.33 -12.64
C ASP A 131 4.70 -0.11 -12.39
N GLU A 132 5.66 0.76 -12.66
CA GLU A 132 7.08 0.51 -12.35
C GLU A 132 7.29 0.35 -10.84
N THR A 133 6.72 1.23 -10.02
CA THR A 133 6.82 1.16 -8.56
C THR A 133 6.13 -0.10 -8.03
N TYR A 134 4.93 -0.45 -8.50
CA TYR A 134 4.23 -1.67 -8.09
C TYR A 134 5.03 -2.93 -8.45
N LYS A 135 5.58 -3.00 -9.66
CA LYS A 135 6.45 -4.11 -10.09
C LYS A 135 7.69 -4.23 -9.20
N MET A 136 8.32 -3.10 -8.86
CA MET A 136 9.48 -3.08 -7.95
C MET A 136 9.11 -3.61 -6.57
N MET A 137 7.93 -3.27 -6.05
CA MET A 137 7.41 -3.78 -4.78
C MET A 137 6.90 -5.23 -4.84
N GLY A 138 6.74 -5.80 -6.05
CA GLY A 138 6.15 -7.13 -6.26
C GLY A 138 4.65 -7.16 -5.99
N ILE A 139 3.94 -6.08 -6.33
CA ILE A 139 2.50 -5.91 -6.14
C ILE A 139 1.81 -5.82 -7.49
N SER A 140 0.67 -6.48 -7.62
CA SER A 140 -0.20 -6.41 -8.79
C SER A 140 -1.66 -6.36 -8.37
N PHE A 141 -2.52 -5.91 -9.28
CA PHE A 141 -3.96 -5.82 -9.08
C PHE A 141 -4.67 -6.60 -10.17
N ASP A 142 -5.75 -7.28 -9.79
CA ASP A 142 -6.61 -8.02 -10.73
C ASP A 142 -7.47 -7.04 -11.55
N LYS A 143 -7.85 -5.92 -10.93
CA LYS A 143 -8.62 -4.85 -11.59
C LYS A 143 -8.27 -3.47 -11.06
N VAL A 144 -8.27 -2.50 -11.96
CA VAL A 144 -8.11 -1.08 -11.65
C VAL A 144 -9.39 -0.34 -11.99
N TYR A 145 -9.90 0.41 -11.02
CA TYR A 145 -11.03 1.33 -11.18
C TYR A 145 -10.50 2.76 -11.31
N PHE A 146 -11.17 3.55 -12.12
CA PHE A 146 -10.85 4.97 -12.32
C PHE A 146 -12.00 5.84 -11.82
N GLU A 147 -11.70 6.83 -10.98
CA GLU A 147 -12.69 7.73 -10.42
C GLU A 147 -13.46 8.49 -11.50
N SER A 148 -12.80 8.80 -12.63
CA SER A 148 -13.43 9.40 -13.81
C SER A 148 -14.58 8.58 -14.40
N GLN A 149 -14.60 7.27 -14.15
CA GLN A 149 -15.64 6.35 -14.62
C GLN A 149 -16.71 6.09 -13.57
N THR A 150 -16.36 6.07 -12.29
CA THR A 150 -17.26 5.65 -11.20
C THR A 150 -18.03 6.79 -10.53
N TYR A 151 -17.58 8.04 -10.66
CA TYR A 151 -18.13 9.16 -9.89
C TYR A 151 -19.63 9.48 -10.15
N LYS A 152 -20.14 9.20 -11.35
CA LYS A 152 -21.53 9.49 -11.71
C LYS A 152 -22.52 8.56 -11.02
N LYS A 153 -22.15 7.29 -10.84
CA LYS A 153 -23.03 6.26 -10.30
C LYS A 153 -23.54 6.59 -8.89
N GLY A 154 -22.68 7.07 -8.04
CA GLY A 154 -23.05 7.44 -6.67
C GLY A 154 -24.12 8.54 -6.61
N ARG A 155 -24.04 9.52 -7.51
CA ARG A 155 -25.05 10.60 -7.61
C ARG A 155 -26.44 10.04 -7.93
N ASP A 156 -26.54 9.12 -8.86
CA ASP A 156 -27.82 8.53 -9.25
C ASP A 156 -28.43 7.73 -8.10
N LEU A 157 -27.61 7.01 -7.34
CA LEU A 157 -28.06 6.27 -6.16
C LEU A 157 -28.55 7.19 -5.05
N VAL A 158 -27.87 8.31 -4.81
CA VAL A 158 -28.29 9.33 -3.84
C VAL A 158 -29.60 9.99 -4.26
N LEU A 159 -29.77 10.33 -5.54
CA LEU A 159 -31.02 10.89 -6.05
C LEU A 159 -32.18 9.91 -5.95
N LYS A 160 -31.92 8.60 -6.17
CA LYS A 160 -32.90 7.56 -5.93
C LYS A 160 -33.28 7.48 -4.46
N GLY A 161 -32.32 7.47 -3.53
CA GLY A 161 -32.59 7.48 -2.09
C GLY A 161 -33.35 8.71 -1.61
N LEU A 162 -33.17 9.85 -2.26
CA LEU A 162 -33.97 11.04 -2.02
C LEU A 162 -35.44 10.84 -2.50
N ALA A 163 -35.63 10.26 -3.68
CA ALA A 163 -36.96 9.97 -4.22
C ALA A 163 -37.73 8.93 -3.38
N ASP A 164 -37.00 7.95 -2.86
CA ASP A 164 -37.53 6.90 -1.98
C ASP A 164 -37.81 7.41 -0.53
N GLY A 165 -37.46 8.66 -0.22
CA GLY A 165 -37.70 9.31 1.09
C GLY A 165 -36.78 8.87 2.21
N VAL A 166 -35.69 8.13 1.92
CA VAL A 166 -34.70 7.71 2.92
C VAL A 166 -33.58 8.76 3.15
N LEU A 167 -33.46 9.68 2.21
CA LEU A 167 -32.63 10.89 2.30
C LEU A 167 -33.51 12.12 2.25
N TYR A 168 -32.96 13.28 2.63
CA TYR A 168 -33.70 14.54 2.61
C TYR A 168 -32.91 15.66 1.93
N ARG A 169 -33.66 16.66 1.44
CA ARG A 169 -33.11 17.88 0.81
C ARG A 169 -33.28 19.05 1.76
N LYS A 170 -32.23 19.86 1.93
CA LYS A 170 -32.32 21.14 2.60
C LYS A 170 -32.84 22.22 1.66
N ASP A 171 -33.31 23.36 2.22
CA ASP A 171 -33.80 24.53 1.46
C ASP A 171 -32.74 25.08 0.50
N THR A 172 -31.45 24.91 0.82
CA THR A 172 -30.32 25.29 -0.03
C THR A 172 -30.16 24.44 -1.27
N GLY A 173 -30.86 23.29 -1.36
CA GLY A 173 -30.76 22.32 -2.46
C GLY A 173 -29.88 21.10 -2.18
N SER A 174 -29.04 21.15 -1.16
CA SER A 174 -28.15 20.02 -0.79
C SER A 174 -28.91 18.79 -0.29
N VAL A 175 -28.35 17.62 -0.53
CA VAL A 175 -28.93 16.31 -0.14
C VAL A 175 -28.13 15.69 1.00
N TRP A 176 -28.82 15.24 2.02
CA TRP A 176 -28.27 14.77 3.28
C TRP A 176 -28.86 13.43 3.73
N ALA A 177 -28.05 12.65 4.44
CA ALA A 177 -28.49 11.50 5.23
C ALA A 177 -28.57 11.88 6.70
N ASP A 178 -29.67 11.54 7.36
CA ASP A 178 -29.81 11.62 8.81
C ASP A 178 -29.27 10.33 9.44
N LEU A 179 -28.19 10.42 10.20
CA LEU A 179 -27.55 9.32 10.92
C LEU A 179 -27.66 9.48 12.45
N THR A 180 -28.52 10.37 12.93
CA THR A 180 -28.67 10.64 14.37
C THR A 180 -29.18 9.42 15.13
N GLY A 181 -30.00 8.58 14.52
CA GLY A 181 -30.42 7.28 15.07
C GLY A 181 -29.28 6.30 15.33
N ASP A 182 -28.15 6.46 14.64
CA ASP A 182 -26.92 5.67 14.78
C ASP A 182 -25.86 6.39 15.65
N GLY A 183 -26.23 7.49 16.30
CA GLY A 183 -25.34 8.30 17.15
C GLY A 183 -24.33 9.15 16.41
N LEU A 184 -24.57 9.43 15.14
CA LEU A 184 -23.75 10.30 14.28
C LEU A 184 -24.54 11.53 13.86
N ASP A 185 -23.85 12.51 13.27
CA ASP A 185 -24.47 13.70 12.71
C ASP A 185 -25.06 13.45 11.32
N HIS A 186 -25.80 14.45 10.82
CA HIS A 186 -26.25 14.46 9.43
C HIS A 186 -25.07 14.49 8.47
N LYS A 187 -25.13 13.72 7.39
CA LYS A 187 -24.06 13.62 6.39
C LYS A 187 -24.47 14.21 5.05
N LEU A 188 -23.68 15.18 4.57
CA LEU A 188 -23.82 15.74 3.22
C LEU A 188 -23.45 14.70 2.18
N LEU A 189 -24.29 14.52 1.17
CA LEU A 189 -24.09 13.62 0.04
C LEU A 189 -24.03 14.37 -1.31
N LEU A 190 -24.86 15.40 -1.51
CA LEU A 190 -24.77 16.29 -2.66
C LEU A 190 -24.77 17.73 -2.19
N ARG A 191 -23.92 18.57 -2.80
CA ARG A 191 -23.87 20.01 -2.54
C ARG A 191 -25.10 20.72 -3.12
N ASP A 192 -25.25 22.01 -2.81
CA ASP A 192 -26.36 22.85 -3.26
C ASP A 192 -26.45 22.91 -4.79
N ASP A 193 -25.35 22.85 -5.49
CA ASP A 193 -25.23 22.81 -6.94
C ASP A 193 -25.44 21.38 -7.53
N GLY A 194 -25.75 20.39 -6.69
CA GLY A 194 -25.96 19.00 -7.09
C GLY A 194 -24.66 18.21 -7.35
N THR A 195 -23.50 18.78 -7.05
CA THR A 195 -22.22 18.06 -7.20
C THR A 195 -21.99 17.05 -6.07
N SER A 196 -21.33 15.95 -6.41
CA SER A 196 -21.00 14.86 -5.48
C SER A 196 -19.87 15.27 -4.52
N VAL A 197 -19.93 14.70 -3.31
CA VAL A 197 -18.81 14.68 -2.36
C VAL A 197 -18.11 13.30 -2.42
N TYR A 198 -16.97 13.15 -1.76
CA TYR A 198 -16.23 11.87 -1.74
C TYR A 198 -17.10 10.69 -1.29
N MET A 199 -17.93 10.87 -0.26
CA MET A 199 -18.85 9.84 0.23
C MET A 199 -19.77 9.32 -0.88
N THR A 200 -20.28 10.19 -1.74
CA THR A 200 -21.15 9.83 -2.86
C THR A 200 -20.41 8.99 -3.89
N GLN A 201 -19.17 9.31 -4.15
CA GLN A 201 -18.32 8.55 -5.08
C GLN A 201 -18.03 7.15 -4.55
N ASP A 202 -17.74 7.03 -3.26
CA ASP A 202 -17.48 5.73 -2.61
C ASP A 202 -18.72 4.83 -2.59
N ILE A 203 -19.91 5.40 -2.38
CA ILE A 203 -21.19 4.66 -2.51
C ILE A 203 -21.32 4.05 -3.91
N GLY A 204 -21.04 4.84 -4.95
CA GLY A 204 -21.11 4.38 -6.34
C GLY A 204 -20.08 3.27 -6.63
N THR A 205 -18.87 3.44 -6.16
CA THR A 205 -17.79 2.47 -6.34
C THR A 205 -18.09 1.15 -5.63
N ALA A 206 -18.55 1.20 -4.38
CA ALA A 206 -18.94 0.01 -3.63
C ALA A 206 -20.11 -0.72 -4.34
N TYR A 207 -21.13 0.01 -4.77
CA TYR A 207 -22.27 -0.55 -5.50
C TYR A 207 -21.82 -1.30 -6.77
N ASP A 208 -20.95 -0.70 -7.57
CA ASP A 208 -20.46 -1.32 -8.79
C ASP A 208 -19.65 -2.59 -8.50
N ARG A 209 -18.80 -2.59 -7.47
CA ARG A 209 -18.01 -3.75 -7.07
C ARG A 209 -18.86 -4.91 -6.57
N PHE A 210 -19.85 -4.65 -5.70
CA PHE A 210 -20.75 -5.69 -5.21
C PHE A 210 -21.62 -6.30 -6.32
N ASN A 211 -22.02 -5.50 -7.31
CA ASN A 211 -22.75 -6.02 -8.47
C ASN A 211 -21.85 -6.83 -9.42
N GLU A 212 -20.57 -6.45 -9.52
CA GLU A 212 -19.65 -7.13 -10.44
C GLU A 212 -19.16 -8.47 -9.87
N PHE A 213 -18.84 -8.53 -8.58
CA PHE A 213 -18.11 -9.66 -8.02
C PHE A 213 -18.92 -10.58 -7.11
N ASN A 214 -20.15 -10.29 -6.77
CA ASN A 214 -20.95 -11.08 -5.83
C ASN A 214 -20.13 -11.59 -4.62
N MET A 215 -19.46 -10.67 -3.94
CA MET A 215 -18.47 -10.98 -2.91
C MET A 215 -19.10 -11.10 -1.52
N ASP A 216 -18.46 -11.89 -0.66
CA ASP A 216 -18.85 -12.04 0.74
C ASP A 216 -18.39 -10.85 1.59
N GLN A 217 -17.30 -10.19 1.20
CA GLN A 217 -16.74 -9.05 1.92
C GLN A 217 -15.95 -8.14 1.00
N GLU A 218 -16.07 -6.83 1.19
CA GLU A 218 -15.19 -5.81 0.61
C GLU A 218 -14.29 -5.23 1.71
N ILE A 219 -12.96 -5.30 1.52
CA ILE A 219 -11.99 -4.85 2.50
C ILE A 219 -11.27 -3.61 1.96
N TYR A 220 -11.53 -2.47 2.60
CA TYR A 220 -10.82 -1.21 2.33
C TYR A 220 -9.58 -1.11 3.22
N VAL A 221 -8.40 -1.12 2.59
CA VAL A 221 -7.11 -0.95 3.29
C VAL A 221 -6.76 0.53 3.29
N VAL A 222 -7.10 1.24 4.36
CA VAL A 222 -6.98 2.71 4.43
C VAL A 222 -6.53 3.14 5.83
N GLY A 223 -5.83 4.27 5.93
CA GLY A 223 -5.34 4.82 7.19
C GLY A 223 -6.46 5.12 8.20
N ASN A 224 -6.11 5.08 9.47
CA ASN A 224 -7.06 5.27 10.59
C ASN A 224 -7.70 6.66 10.64
N GLU A 225 -7.16 7.64 9.93
CA GLU A 225 -7.77 8.96 9.77
C GLU A 225 -9.14 8.90 9.07
N GLN A 226 -9.42 7.80 8.34
CA GLN A 226 -10.67 7.57 7.63
C GLN A 226 -11.67 6.67 8.37
N ASN A 227 -11.43 6.33 9.65
CA ASN A 227 -12.33 5.46 10.42
C ASN A 227 -13.78 5.96 10.39
N TYR A 228 -13.99 7.25 10.64
CA TYR A 228 -15.31 7.86 10.60
C TYR A 228 -15.94 7.78 9.20
N HIS A 229 -15.16 8.00 8.15
CA HIS A 229 -15.65 7.95 6.78
C HIS A 229 -16.22 6.56 6.42
N PHE A 230 -15.52 5.48 6.76
CA PHE A 230 -15.98 4.13 6.47
C PHE A 230 -17.16 3.68 7.35
N GLN A 231 -17.24 4.15 8.60
CA GLN A 231 -18.42 3.97 9.42
C GLN A 231 -19.65 4.61 8.78
N VAL A 232 -19.53 5.84 8.33
CA VAL A 232 -20.59 6.57 7.62
C VAL A 232 -20.94 5.89 6.30
N LEU A 233 -19.97 5.42 5.52
CA LEU A 233 -20.22 4.72 4.26
C LEU A 233 -21.11 3.51 4.45
N SER A 234 -20.81 2.64 5.40
CA SER A 234 -21.61 1.46 5.71
C SER A 234 -23.04 1.84 6.14
N LEU A 235 -23.19 2.84 7.03
CA LEU A 235 -24.49 3.29 7.49
C LEU A 235 -25.34 3.94 6.40
N VAL A 236 -24.75 4.73 5.51
CA VAL A 236 -25.47 5.33 4.37
C VAL A 236 -25.87 4.25 3.38
N CYS A 237 -25.01 3.29 3.06
CA CYS A 237 -25.36 2.15 2.21
C CYS A 237 -26.50 1.32 2.80
N LYS A 238 -26.51 1.11 4.11
CA LYS A 238 -27.59 0.42 4.82
C LYS A 238 -28.91 1.19 4.75
N LYS A 239 -28.86 2.51 4.94
CA LYS A 239 -30.01 3.41 4.81
C LYS A 239 -30.57 3.42 3.38
N LEU A 240 -29.72 3.32 2.36
CA LEU A 240 -30.13 3.17 0.96
C LEU A 240 -30.70 1.77 0.62
N GLY A 241 -30.75 0.85 1.60
CA GLY A 241 -31.36 -0.47 1.47
C GLY A 241 -30.46 -1.51 0.79
N PHE A 242 -29.15 -1.31 0.77
CA PHE A 242 -28.22 -2.29 0.22
C PHE A 242 -27.96 -3.41 1.23
N ASP A 243 -28.27 -4.65 0.87
CA ASP A 243 -28.12 -5.86 1.70
C ASP A 243 -26.65 -6.22 1.96
N TRP A 244 -25.73 -5.71 1.16
CA TRP A 244 -24.29 -5.89 1.31
C TRP A 244 -23.63 -4.83 2.21
N ALA A 245 -24.34 -3.85 2.73
CA ALA A 245 -23.76 -2.75 3.51
C ALA A 245 -22.92 -3.23 4.70
N ASP A 246 -23.35 -4.30 5.38
CA ASP A 246 -22.63 -4.89 6.51
C ASP A 246 -21.41 -5.73 6.09
N LYS A 247 -21.21 -5.96 4.78
CA LYS A 247 -20.04 -6.65 4.22
C LYS A 247 -18.86 -5.71 3.93
N ILE A 248 -19.05 -4.40 4.07
CA ILE A 248 -17.97 -3.40 4.00
C ILE A 248 -17.12 -3.47 5.25
N LYS A 249 -15.82 -3.69 5.08
CA LYS A 249 -14.85 -3.72 6.16
C LYS A 249 -13.73 -2.72 5.94
N HIS A 250 -13.46 -1.89 6.93
CA HIS A 250 -12.28 -1.03 6.95
C HIS A 250 -11.13 -1.74 7.67
N LEU A 251 -10.11 -2.15 6.93
CA LEU A 251 -8.83 -2.55 7.49
C LEU A 251 -8.01 -1.29 7.77
N SER A 252 -8.28 -0.73 8.94
CA SER A 252 -7.66 0.50 9.41
C SER A 252 -6.21 0.26 9.83
N TYR A 253 -5.29 1.11 9.38
CA TYR A 253 -3.90 1.02 9.80
C TYR A 253 -3.39 2.35 10.37
N GLY A 254 -2.46 2.24 11.34
CA GLY A 254 -1.80 3.38 11.94
C GLY A 254 -0.78 4.03 11.01
N MET A 255 -0.46 5.28 11.28
CA MET A 255 0.48 6.06 10.45
C MET A 255 1.91 5.55 10.58
N VAL A 256 2.73 5.83 9.56
CA VAL A 256 4.18 5.63 9.58
C VAL A 256 4.81 7.00 9.77
N GLU A 257 5.64 7.12 10.80
CA GLU A 257 6.39 8.32 11.12
C GLU A 257 7.89 8.08 10.85
N LEU A 258 8.61 9.13 10.53
CA LEU A 258 10.07 9.13 10.43
C LEU A 258 10.67 9.73 11.71
N PRO A 259 11.95 9.44 12.02
CA PRO A 259 12.62 10.05 13.18
C PRO A 259 12.55 11.58 13.21
N GLU A 260 12.52 12.22 12.04
CA GLU A 260 12.43 13.67 11.87
C GLU A 260 11.00 14.22 12.00
N GLY A 261 10.00 13.36 12.19
CA GLY A 261 8.60 13.73 12.39
C GLY A 261 7.65 13.30 11.25
N LYS A 262 6.44 13.90 11.23
CA LYS A 262 5.41 13.55 10.24
C LYS A 262 5.76 14.05 8.85
N MET A 263 5.58 13.19 7.85
CA MET A 263 5.69 13.57 6.43
C MET A 263 4.57 14.54 6.03
N LYS A 264 4.92 15.64 5.36
CA LYS A 264 3.96 16.61 4.83
C LYS A 264 4.16 16.81 3.33
N SER A 265 3.21 16.31 2.54
CA SER A 265 3.27 16.32 1.07
C SER A 265 3.30 17.73 0.44
N ARG A 266 2.72 18.73 1.10
CA ARG A 266 2.63 20.10 0.59
C ARG A 266 3.89 20.93 0.80
N GLU A 267 4.82 20.50 1.63
CA GLU A 267 6.03 21.25 2.00
C GLU A 267 7.32 20.68 1.36
N GLY A 268 7.20 19.67 0.47
CA GLY A 268 8.36 19.03 -0.17
C GLY A 268 9.17 18.13 0.77
N THR A 269 8.63 17.78 1.94
CA THR A 269 9.23 16.86 2.92
C THR A 269 8.56 15.47 2.85
N VAL A 270 8.15 15.06 1.66
CA VAL A 270 7.64 13.71 1.41
C VAL A 270 8.82 12.82 1.10
N VAL A 271 8.94 11.71 1.81
CA VAL A 271 9.80 10.61 1.35
C VAL A 271 9.03 9.88 0.26
N ASP A 272 9.50 10.01 -0.96
CA ASP A 272 8.98 9.28 -2.11
C ASP A 272 9.21 7.78 -1.93
N ALA A 273 8.30 6.94 -2.48
CA ALA A 273 8.40 5.50 -2.35
C ALA A 273 9.63 4.95 -3.08
N ASP A 274 9.90 5.48 -4.27
CA ASP A 274 11.05 5.05 -5.08
C ASP A 274 12.36 5.45 -4.41
N ASP A 275 12.46 6.69 -3.92
CA ASP A 275 13.65 7.17 -3.18
C ASP A 275 13.93 6.32 -1.94
N LEU A 276 12.88 5.94 -1.19
CA LEU A 276 13.04 5.08 -0.02
C LEU A 276 13.53 3.68 -0.40
N ILE A 277 13.00 3.10 -1.46
CA ILE A 277 13.45 1.79 -1.94
C ILE A 277 14.88 1.85 -2.43
N GLU A 278 15.28 2.90 -3.17
CA GLU A 278 16.65 3.11 -3.61
C GLU A 278 17.62 3.29 -2.42
N GLU A 279 17.25 4.06 -1.40
CA GLU A 279 18.01 4.19 -0.15
C GLU A 279 18.20 2.84 0.53
N MET A 280 17.14 2.03 0.59
CA MET A 280 17.21 0.68 1.16
C MET A 280 18.13 -0.24 0.36
N ILE A 281 18.11 -0.18 -0.98
CA ILE A 281 19.01 -0.95 -1.86
C ILE A 281 20.46 -0.52 -1.63
N HIS A 282 20.71 0.78 -1.56
CA HIS A 282 22.04 1.32 -1.29
C HIS A 282 22.57 0.85 0.08
N THR A 283 21.75 0.91 1.11
CA THR A 283 22.11 0.46 2.47
C THR A 283 22.39 -1.05 2.48
N ALA A 284 21.56 -1.85 1.80
CA ALA A 284 21.78 -3.30 1.67
C ALA A 284 23.08 -3.62 0.95
N ARG A 285 23.42 -2.88 -0.11
CA ARG A 285 24.69 -3.00 -0.83
C ARG A 285 25.87 -2.74 0.10
N THR A 286 25.93 -1.55 0.72
CA THR A 286 27.00 -1.17 1.62
C THR A 286 27.21 -2.19 2.74
N THR A 287 26.13 -2.59 3.40
CA THR A 287 26.21 -3.58 4.51
C THR A 287 26.70 -4.95 4.02
N SER A 288 26.26 -5.40 2.83
CA SER A 288 26.67 -6.69 2.27
C SER A 288 28.14 -6.69 1.83
N GLU A 289 28.62 -5.60 1.26
CA GLU A 289 30.04 -5.40 0.86
C GLU A 289 30.95 -5.36 2.09
N GLU A 290 30.58 -4.62 3.12
CA GLU A 290 31.33 -4.57 4.40
C GLU A 290 31.45 -5.95 5.06
N LEU A 291 30.45 -6.80 4.89
CA LEU A 291 30.43 -8.15 5.43
C LEU A 291 31.11 -9.19 4.51
N GLY A 292 31.54 -8.82 3.30
CA GLY A 292 32.20 -9.71 2.32
C GLY A 292 31.35 -10.90 1.91
N LYS A 293 30.01 -10.77 1.91
CA LYS A 293 29.09 -11.92 1.77
C LYS A 293 28.82 -12.38 0.33
N LEU A 294 29.22 -11.58 -0.67
CA LEU A 294 28.96 -11.84 -2.09
C LEU A 294 30.24 -12.01 -2.93
N ASP A 295 31.33 -12.44 -2.31
CA ASP A 295 32.56 -12.75 -3.02
C ASP A 295 32.31 -13.88 -4.04
N GLY A 296 32.63 -13.62 -5.31
CA GLY A 296 32.42 -14.56 -6.40
C GLY A 296 31.11 -14.45 -7.17
N TYR A 297 30.22 -13.54 -6.78
CA TYR A 297 28.99 -13.21 -7.56
C TYR A 297 29.32 -12.25 -8.70
N THR A 298 28.60 -12.35 -9.82
CA THR A 298 28.63 -11.31 -10.85
C THR A 298 27.96 -10.03 -10.31
N LYS A 299 28.23 -8.91 -10.98
CA LYS A 299 27.62 -7.62 -10.59
C LYS A 299 26.10 -7.67 -10.64
N GLU A 300 25.53 -8.31 -11.66
CA GLU A 300 24.07 -8.42 -11.82
C GLU A 300 23.45 -9.31 -10.74
N GLU A 301 24.08 -10.42 -10.41
CA GLU A 301 23.64 -11.30 -9.32
C GLU A 301 23.69 -10.57 -7.96
N ALA A 302 24.77 -9.81 -7.71
CA ALA A 302 24.91 -9.03 -6.48
C ALA A 302 23.80 -7.95 -6.38
N GLU A 303 23.51 -7.23 -7.46
CA GLU A 303 22.44 -6.23 -7.49
C GLU A 303 21.05 -6.86 -7.23
N ASP A 304 20.78 -8.04 -7.76
CA ASP A 304 19.53 -8.76 -7.48
C ASP A 304 19.42 -9.16 -6.00
N VAL A 305 20.53 -9.61 -5.39
CA VAL A 305 20.58 -9.90 -3.96
C VAL A 305 20.35 -8.65 -3.12
N TYR A 306 21.00 -7.53 -3.44
CA TYR A 306 20.79 -6.27 -2.71
C TYR A 306 19.34 -5.82 -2.74
N ARG A 307 18.69 -5.92 -3.91
CA ARG A 307 17.26 -5.61 -4.06
C ARG A 307 16.38 -6.54 -3.22
N LYS A 308 16.64 -7.83 -3.24
CA LYS A 308 15.90 -8.82 -2.43
C LYS A 308 16.06 -8.58 -0.93
N VAL A 309 17.27 -8.26 -0.47
CA VAL A 309 17.54 -7.94 0.93
C VAL A 309 16.85 -6.64 1.33
N ALA A 310 16.96 -5.60 0.52
CA ALA A 310 16.34 -4.30 0.77
C ALA A 310 14.81 -4.39 0.88
N LEU A 311 14.17 -5.03 -0.10
CA LEU A 311 12.71 -5.20 -0.10
C LEU A 311 12.24 -6.13 1.01
N GLY A 312 12.98 -7.19 1.30
CA GLY A 312 12.70 -8.08 2.44
C GLY A 312 12.77 -7.35 3.77
N ALA A 313 13.80 -6.53 3.96
CA ALA A 313 13.97 -5.69 5.14
C ALA A 313 12.81 -4.69 5.30
N LEU A 314 12.48 -3.96 4.23
CA LEU A 314 11.42 -2.95 4.22
C LEU A 314 10.04 -3.58 4.50
N LYS A 315 9.69 -4.64 3.77
CA LYS A 315 8.40 -5.35 3.95
C LYS A 315 8.26 -5.90 5.36
N TYR A 316 9.27 -6.61 5.84
CA TYR A 316 9.25 -7.20 7.16
C TYR A 316 9.13 -6.15 8.26
N PHE A 317 9.92 -5.09 8.20
CA PHE A 317 9.91 -4.02 9.21
C PHE A 317 8.53 -3.38 9.34
N ILE A 318 7.86 -3.12 8.20
CA ILE A 318 6.52 -2.53 8.17
C ILE A 318 5.45 -3.52 8.65
N LEU A 319 5.55 -4.80 8.25
CA LEU A 319 4.49 -5.79 8.44
C LEU A 319 4.56 -6.51 9.79
N LYS A 320 5.72 -6.55 10.46
CA LYS A 320 5.87 -7.16 11.79
C LYS A 320 5.13 -6.41 12.90
N VAL A 321 4.74 -5.16 12.65
CA VAL A 321 4.00 -4.31 13.58
C VAL A 321 2.50 -4.50 13.36
N ASP A 322 1.73 -4.61 14.44
CA ASP A 322 0.27 -4.66 14.38
C ASP A 322 -0.26 -3.53 13.47
N PRO A 323 -1.12 -3.82 12.49
CA PRO A 323 -1.63 -2.82 11.56
C PRO A 323 -2.24 -1.60 12.25
N LYS A 324 -2.92 -1.76 13.37
CA LYS A 324 -3.60 -0.67 14.10
C LYS A 324 -2.65 0.29 14.80
N LYS A 325 -1.40 -0.10 15.00
CA LYS A 325 -0.41 0.74 15.70
C LYS A 325 0.27 1.71 14.74
N THR A 326 0.47 2.94 15.20
CA THR A 326 1.43 3.86 14.60
C THR A 326 2.83 3.30 14.76
N MET A 327 3.67 3.47 13.76
CA MET A 327 5.05 2.98 13.78
C MET A 327 6.03 4.04 13.32
N MET A 328 7.24 3.99 13.88
CA MET A 328 8.38 4.76 13.40
C MET A 328 9.21 3.87 12.48
N PHE A 329 9.56 4.35 11.30
CA PHE A 329 10.41 3.64 10.36
C PHE A 329 11.84 4.18 10.40
N ASN A 330 12.81 3.29 10.60
CA ASN A 330 14.23 3.59 10.54
C ASN A 330 14.92 2.65 9.53
N PRO A 331 15.40 3.17 8.39
CA PRO A 331 16.04 2.37 7.34
C PRO A 331 17.21 1.52 7.86
N LYS A 332 18.08 2.09 8.68
CA LYS A 332 19.28 1.41 9.19
C LYS A 332 18.95 0.23 10.09
N GLU A 333 17.98 0.39 10.99
CA GLU A 333 17.55 -0.70 11.89
C GLU A 333 16.88 -1.85 11.14
N SER A 334 16.26 -1.57 10.00
CA SER A 334 15.52 -2.57 9.22
C SER A 334 16.44 -3.58 8.52
N ILE A 335 17.72 -3.25 8.27
CA ILE A 335 18.69 -4.07 7.52
C ILE A 335 19.68 -4.82 8.46
N ASP A 336 19.50 -4.79 9.75
CA ASP A 336 20.36 -5.55 10.67
C ASP A 336 20.20 -7.06 10.47
N PHE A 337 21.31 -7.75 10.18
CA PHE A 337 21.33 -9.21 9.99
C PHE A 337 21.26 -10.02 11.29
N ASN A 338 21.40 -9.38 12.45
CA ASN A 338 21.39 -10.03 13.76
C ASN A 338 20.12 -9.71 14.58
N GLY A 339 19.33 -8.72 14.13
CA GLY A 339 18.14 -8.26 14.82
C GLY A 339 16.85 -8.97 14.40
N ASN A 340 15.73 -8.51 14.92
CA ASN A 340 14.40 -8.93 14.49
C ASN A 340 14.03 -8.25 13.16
N THR A 341 14.61 -8.75 12.06
CA THR A 341 14.58 -8.15 10.72
C THR A 341 14.33 -9.18 9.63
N GLY A 342 13.91 -8.70 8.44
CA GLY A 342 13.80 -9.54 7.24
C GLY A 342 15.12 -10.21 6.85
N PRO A 343 16.25 -9.48 6.79
CA PRO A 343 17.57 -10.07 6.49
C PRO A 343 17.99 -11.20 7.42
N PHE A 344 17.63 -11.16 8.71
CA PHE A 344 17.87 -12.28 9.63
C PHE A 344 17.16 -13.56 9.17
N ILE A 345 15.89 -13.45 8.78
CA ILE A 345 15.09 -14.58 8.28
C ILE A 345 15.66 -15.07 6.95
N GLN A 346 15.97 -14.16 6.02
CA GLN A 346 16.55 -14.50 4.71
C GLN A 346 17.91 -15.20 4.86
N TYR A 347 18.75 -14.75 5.79
CA TYR A 347 20.05 -15.37 6.07
C TYR A 347 19.88 -16.78 6.65
N THR A 348 18.89 -16.98 7.52
CA THR A 348 18.54 -18.30 8.04
C THR A 348 18.13 -19.25 6.93
N TYR A 349 17.30 -18.81 5.99
CA TYR A 349 16.94 -19.58 4.80
C TYR A 349 18.17 -19.97 3.95
N THR A 350 19.05 -19.02 3.70
CA THR A 350 20.30 -19.26 2.94
C THR A 350 21.19 -20.28 3.65
N ARG A 351 21.27 -20.23 4.97
CA ARG A 351 21.99 -21.21 5.81
C ARG A 351 21.42 -22.61 5.63
N ILE A 352 20.11 -22.77 5.72
CA ILE A 352 19.42 -24.04 5.50
C ILE A 352 19.74 -24.60 4.11
N LYS A 353 19.58 -23.77 3.07
CA LYS A 353 19.89 -24.14 1.70
C LYS A 353 21.36 -24.57 1.51
N SER A 354 22.29 -23.89 2.18
CA SER A 354 23.70 -24.25 2.15
C SER A 354 23.97 -25.61 2.80
N VAL A 355 23.29 -25.94 3.90
CA VAL A 355 23.41 -27.27 4.55
C VAL A 355 22.90 -28.36 3.64
N LEU A 356 21.72 -28.19 3.04
CA LEU A 356 21.11 -29.15 2.14
C LEU A 356 21.99 -29.39 0.89
N ARG A 357 22.51 -28.32 0.29
CA ARG A 357 23.43 -28.42 -0.85
C ARG A 357 24.70 -29.20 -0.50
N LYS A 358 25.32 -28.91 0.64
CA LYS A 358 26.52 -29.65 1.11
C LYS A 358 26.24 -31.11 1.41
N ALA A 359 25.02 -31.43 1.90
CA ALA A 359 24.60 -32.82 2.07
C ALA A 359 24.55 -33.56 0.71
N GLU A 360 23.98 -32.92 -0.30
CA GLU A 360 23.90 -33.47 -1.67
C GLU A 360 25.30 -33.66 -2.28
N GLU A 361 26.18 -32.65 -2.19
CA GLU A 361 27.58 -32.71 -2.65
C GLU A 361 28.37 -33.82 -1.97
N ALA A 362 28.08 -34.12 -0.71
CA ALA A 362 28.67 -35.20 0.05
C ALA A 362 28.01 -36.57 -0.20
N GLY A 363 27.01 -36.64 -1.10
CA GLY A 363 26.30 -37.88 -1.41
C GLY A 363 25.39 -38.40 -0.30
N VAL A 364 25.04 -37.54 0.68
CA VAL A 364 24.13 -37.91 1.76
C VAL A 364 22.70 -37.90 1.23
N LYS A 365 22.06 -39.07 1.24
CA LYS A 365 20.65 -39.19 0.85
C LYS A 365 19.75 -38.87 2.04
N ILE A 366 18.80 -37.94 1.85
CA ILE A 366 17.75 -37.65 2.81
C ILE A 366 16.62 -38.65 2.56
N VAL A 367 16.36 -39.54 3.51
CA VAL A 367 15.34 -40.58 3.38
C VAL A 367 14.18 -40.29 4.32
N PRO A 368 12.99 -39.91 3.77
CA PRO A 368 11.76 -39.86 4.56
C PRO A 368 11.41 -41.27 5.03
N GLY A 369 11.14 -41.46 6.30
CA GLY A 369 10.79 -42.79 6.84
C GLY A 369 10.66 -42.78 8.34
N ASP A 370 10.49 -43.93 8.92
CA ASP A 370 10.36 -44.12 10.36
C ASP A 370 11.61 -43.63 11.10
N ILE A 371 11.43 -42.62 11.93
CA ILE A 371 12.48 -42.06 12.76
C ILE A 371 12.42 -42.74 14.12
N HIS A 372 13.38 -43.58 14.40
CA HIS A 372 13.47 -44.34 15.66
C HIS A 372 14.49 -43.76 16.65
N THR A 373 14.75 -42.46 16.55
CA THR A 373 15.66 -41.77 17.45
C THR A 373 14.91 -40.78 18.35
N ALA A 374 15.36 -40.66 19.60
CA ALA A 374 14.79 -39.68 20.51
C ALA A 374 15.16 -38.25 20.08
N LEU A 375 14.19 -37.39 20.01
CA LEU A 375 14.38 -35.98 19.73
C LEU A 375 14.97 -35.26 20.93
N THR A 376 15.97 -34.43 20.70
CA THR A 376 16.43 -33.44 21.71
C THR A 376 15.36 -32.38 21.94
N GLU A 377 15.47 -31.61 23.01
CA GLU A 377 14.52 -30.54 23.32
C GLU A 377 14.40 -29.52 22.19
N LYS A 378 15.52 -29.12 21.58
CA LYS A 378 15.51 -28.14 20.46
C LYS A 378 14.89 -28.72 19.19
N GLU A 379 15.14 -29.97 18.87
CA GLU A 379 14.48 -30.65 17.75
C GLU A 379 12.96 -30.73 17.99
N GLN A 380 12.52 -31.06 19.22
CA GLN A 380 11.10 -31.05 19.59
C GLN A 380 10.47 -29.66 19.43
N ASN A 381 11.19 -28.61 19.84
CA ASN A 381 10.69 -27.23 19.72
C ASN A 381 10.52 -26.83 18.26
N LEU A 382 11.47 -27.18 17.39
CA LEU A 382 11.33 -26.94 15.95
C LEU A 382 10.12 -27.65 15.36
N VAL A 383 9.93 -28.95 15.66
CA VAL A 383 8.77 -29.71 15.20
C VAL A 383 7.45 -29.07 15.66
N LYS A 384 7.39 -28.66 16.93
CA LYS A 384 6.20 -27.99 17.47
C LYS A 384 5.92 -26.65 16.78
N LEU A 385 6.98 -25.86 16.48
CA LEU A 385 6.82 -24.61 15.76
C LEU A 385 6.34 -24.83 14.31
N ILE A 386 6.94 -25.78 13.61
CA ILE A 386 6.51 -26.12 12.24
C ILE A 386 5.04 -26.55 12.23
N ALA A 387 4.64 -27.39 13.17
CA ALA A 387 3.26 -27.86 13.29
C ALA A 387 2.24 -26.76 13.62
N LYS A 388 2.67 -25.63 14.16
CA LYS A 388 1.79 -24.46 14.44
C LYS A 388 1.42 -23.63 13.21
N LEU A 389 2.14 -23.76 12.10
CA LEU A 389 1.95 -22.90 10.92
C LEU A 389 0.49 -22.81 10.46
N PRO A 390 -0.27 -23.92 10.31
CA PRO A 390 -1.67 -23.80 9.86
C PRO A 390 -2.54 -22.97 10.81
N ALA A 391 -2.34 -23.10 12.13
CA ALA A 391 -3.08 -22.33 13.13
C ALA A 391 -2.71 -20.84 13.05
N VAL A 392 -1.43 -20.53 12.88
CA VAL A 392 -0.95 -19.14 12.73
C VAL A 392 -1.51 -18.50 11.46
N VAL A 393 -1.53 -19.23 10.34
CA VAL A 393 -2.12 -18.75 9.07
C VAL A 393 -3.60 -18.46 9.25
N LYS A 394 -4.32 -19.37 9.91
CA LYS A 394 -5.75 -19.17 10.22
C LYS A 394 -5.98 -17.93 11.07
N GLU A 395 -5.25 -17.80 12.17
CA GLU A 395 -5.36 -16.66 13.10
C GLU A 395 -5.01 -15.34 12.41
N ALA A 396 -3.97 -15.34 11.57
CA ALA A 396 -3.58 -14.18 10.76
C ALA A 396 -4.68 -13.77 9.79
N GLY A 397 -5.39 -14.72 9.17
CA GLY A 397 -6.54 -14.47 8.31
C GLY A 397 -7.74 -13.91 9.08
N ASP A 398 -8.11 -14.54 10.18
CA ASP A 398 -9.24 -14.12 11.02
C ASP A 398 -9.05 -12.68 11.55
N ASN A 399 -7.81 -12.29 11.87
CA ASN A 399 -7.45 -10.97 12.40
C ASN A 399 -6.95 -9.96 11.35
N TYR A 400 -6.81 -10.35 10.09
CA TYR A 400 -6.21 -9.52 9.02
C TYR A 400 -4.83 -8.96 9.42
N SER A 401 -4.01 -9.79 10.06
CA SER A 401 -2.75 -9.38 10.68
C SER A 401 -1.54 -10.11 10.10
N PRO A 402 -0.84 -9.55 9.13
CA PRO A 402 0.43 -10.08 8.63
C PRO A 402 1.51 -10.15 9.72
N ALA A 403 1.41 -9.35 10.78
CA ALA A 403 2.34 -9.36 11.90
C ALA A 403 2.45 -10.74 12.57
N LEU A 404 1.36 -11.51 12.62
CA LEU A 404 1.37 -12.87 13.18
C LEU A 404 2.26 -13.80 12.35
N ILE A 405 2.22 -13.71 11.02
CA ILE A 405 3.09 -14.47 10.12
C ILE A 405 4.55 -14.01 10.25
N GLY A 406 4.78 -12.70 10.24
CA GLY A 406 6.13 -12.14 10.37
C GLY A 406 6.81 -12.56 11.68
N ASN A 407 6.12 -12.44 12.80
CA ASN A 407 6.64 -12.83 14.11
C ASN A 407 6.85 -14.34 14.21
N TYR A 408 5.94 -15.15 13.66
CA TYR A 408 6.13 -16.60 13.58
C TYR A 408 7.38 -16.98 12.78
N ALA A 409 7.58 -16.37 11.61
CA ALA A 409 8.76 -16.63 10.77
C ALA A 409 10.08 -16.26 11.49
N TYR A 410 10.07 -15.16 12.24
CA TYR A 410 11.22 -14.76 13.05
C TYR A 410 11.51 -15.77 14.18
N GLU A 411 10.49 -16.18 14.94
CA GLU A 411 10.67 -17.15 16.02
C GLU A 411 11.17 -18.51 15.49
N LEU A 412 10.64 -18.96 14.35
CA LEU A 412 11.12 -20.19 13.70
C LEU A 412 12.59 -20.07 13.27
N ALA A 413 12.96 -18.94 12.66
CA ALA A 413 14.35 -18.67 12.26
C ALA A 413 15.29 -18.62 13.47
N LYS A 414 14.86 -18.01 14.56
CA LYS A 414 15.61 -17.91 15.81
C LYS A 414 15.85 -19.29 16.44
N GLU A 415 14.79 -20.10 16.57
CA GLU A 415 14.91 -21.47 17.10
C GLU A 415 15.83 -22.34 16.21
N PHE A 416 15.69 -22.24 14.87
CA PHE A 416 16.59 -22.94 13.97
C PHE A 416 18.05 -22.50 14.15
N ASN A 417 18.34 -21.22 14.29
CA ASN A 417 19.70 -20.74 14.49
C ASN A 417 20.31 -21.22 15.82
N GLN A 418 19.51 -21.31 16.89
CA GLN A 418 19.96 -21.91 18.15
C GLN A 418 20.23 -23.40 18.02
N PHE A 419 19.34 -24.12 17.36
CA PHE A 419 19.54 -25.55 17.05
C PHE A 419 20.82 -25.76 16.20
N TYR A 420 20.99 -24.99 15.13
CA TYR A 420 22.16 -25.07 14.24
C TYR A 420 23.49 -24.76 14.95
N HIS A 421 23.46 -23.87 15.93
CA HIS A 421 24.64 -23.54 16.74
C HIS A 421 25.02 -24.69 17.68
N ASP A 422 24.05 -25.32 18.31
CA ASP A 422 24.29 -26.30 19.37
C ASP A 422 24.46 -27.74 18.84
N TYR A 423 23.92 -28.01 17.66
CA TYR A 423 23.95 -29.37 17.07
C TYR A 423 24.56 -29.35 15.68
N SER A 424 25.57 -30.21 15.48
CA SER A 424 26.08 -30.45 14.14
C SER A 424 25.05 -31.25 13.32
N ILE A 425 24.79 -30.82 12.08
CA ILE A 425 23.92 -31.55 11.15
C ILE A 425 24.77 -32.53 10.31
N LEU A 426 25.70 -32.03 9.51
CA LEU A 426 26.46 -32.81 8.56
C LEU A 426 27.59 -33.65 9.19
N LYS A 427 28.13 -33.19 10.35
CA LYS A 427 29.18 -33.91 11.07
C LYS A 427 28.63 -34.88 12.11
N GLU A 428 27.31 -35.04 12.19
CA GLU A 428 26.69 -36.07 13.03
C GLU A 428 27.05 -37.48 12.52
N GLU A 429 27.62 -38.29 13.40
CA GLU A 429 28.08 -39.64 13.05
C GLU A 429 26.93 -40.65 12.95
N ASN A 430 25.91 -40.49 13.78
CA ASN A 430 24.72 -41.31 13.72
C ASN A 430 23.86 -40.97 12.50
N GLU A 431 23.77 -41.88 11.56
CA GLU A 431 23.02 -41.68 10.31
C GLU A 431 21.53 -41.37 10.52
N GLN A 432 20.88 -41.98 11.50
CA GLN A 432 19.48 -41.75 11.79
C GLN A 432 19.26 -40.32 12.33
N VAL A 433 20.13 -39.89 13.23
CA VAL A 433 20.09 -38.53 13.79
C VAL A 433 20.43 -37.50 12.72
N ARG A 434 21.44 -37.73 11.89
CA ARG A 434 21.80 -36.88 10.77
C ARG A 434 20.65 -36.74 9.77
N ASN A 435 20.01 -37.87 9.41
CA ASN A 435 18.87 -37.85 8.50
C ASN A 435 17.68 -37.09 9.08
N LEU A 436 17.36 -37.27 10.37
CA LEU A 436 16.35 -36.52 11.07
C LEU A 436 16.62 -35.02 11.00
N ARG A 437 17.85 -34.57 11.27
CA ARG A 437 18.22 -33.13 11.27
C ARG A 437 18.20 -32.53 9.87
N LEU A 438 18.40 -33.31 8.84
CA LEU A 438 18.27 -32.89 7.45
C LEU A 438 16.80 -32.81 6.99
N LEU A 439 15.91 -33.60 7.61
CA LEU A 439 14.47 -33.55 7.36
C LEU A 439 13.79 -32.38 8.06
N LEU A 440 14.28 -32.00 9.24
CA LEU A 440 13.80 -30.82 9.97
C LEU A 440 14.15 -29.54 9.25
#